data_c3c6c65269ecd74e649c6a1e5bec9687
#
_entry.id   c3c6c65269ecd74e649c6a1e5bec9687
#
_cell.length_a   1.000
_cell.length_b   1.000
_cell.length_c   1.000
_cell.angle_alpha   90.00
_cell.angle_beta   90.00
_cell.angle_gamma   90.00
#
_symmetry.space_group_name_H-M   'P 1'
#
loop_
_entity.id
_entity.type
_entity.pdbx_description
1 polymer ?
#
loop_
_entity_poly.entity_id
_entity_poly.type
_entity_poly.pdbx_seq_one_letter_code
_entity_poly.pdbx_strand_id
1 'polypeptide(L)'
;QRLITASTLAMGQKIIILDEPLANLDKDSAANLMQTLRSLAGAGYCVLVIEHRLDMVLPYVDSVYHVGSGKVEEIENKEEYLVSQTTKIEDFCPVFMGNKPLFDLNHVAFSVKEREILKDISCQIPKGGRTVFLGENGCGKTTLMRLIARLYKPTNGRIAQYIDEKFGQKTKANKKWYKKVGVIYQNPDYQLFMPTVEKEVGFGAESPEYAEKIAEFFGIKHLWNRHPQSLSEGQKRRVSIAAVVACKPEVLLLDEPTVGQDYEGLCKMMEILNKLHEETGNTMITITHDVRCAEALCDKAFYIENGVVAKSGGKELVREYFKG
;
A
#
# COMPACT_ATOMS: atom_id res chain seq x y z
N GLN A 1 12.38 13.76 0.57
CA GLN A 1 11.57 14.86 1.11
C GLN A 1 12.40 15.76 2.00
N ARG A 2 13.12 15.29 3.03
CA ARG A 2 14.01 16.11 3.89
C ARG A 2 15.04 16.89 3.08
N LEU A 3 15.63 16.28 2.03
CA LEU A 3 16.60 16.95 1.16
C LEU A 3 15.94 18.07 0.34
N ILE A 4 14.73 17.85 -0.16
CA ILE A 4 13.95 18.86 -0.92
C ILE A 4 13.61 20.03 -0.01
N THR A 5 13.11 19.78 1.21
CA THR A 5 12.83 20.82 2.21
C THR A 5 14.10 21.63 2.54
N ALA A 6 15.23 20.95 2.76
CA ALA A 6 16.52 21.60 3.02
C ALA A 6 16.98 22.47 1.84
N SER A 7 16.81 22.02 0.60
CA SER A 7 17.18 22.81 -0.58
C SER A 7 16.29 24.04 -0.77
N THR A 8 14.98 23.94 -0.47
CA THR A 8 14.05 25.07 -0.50
C THR A 8 14.43 26.12 0.55
N LEU A 9 14.80 25.69 1.74
CA LEU A 9 15.30 26.59 2.81
C LEU A 9 16.59 27.28 2.42
N ALA A 10 17.51 26.57 1.76
CA ALA A 10 18.78 27.13 1.31
C ALA A 10 18.61 28.26 0.27
N MET A 11 17.48 28.31 -0.45
CA MET A 11 17.14 29.38 -1.38
C MET A 11 16.61 30.67 -0.68
N GLY A 12 16.47 30.67 0.64
CA GLY A 12 16.03 31.84 1.41
C GLY A 12 14.52 32.14 1.28
N GLN A 13 13.73 31.21 0.79
CA GLN A 13 12.27 31.34 0.65
C GLN A 13 11.60 31.39 2.03
N LYS A 14 10.69 32.35 2.20
CA LYS A 14 9.89 32.53 3.45
C LYS A 14 8.55 31.79 3.41
N ILE A 15 8.11 31.36 2.23
CA ILE A 15 6.88 30.57 2.02
C ILE A 15 7.28 29.20 1.52
N ILE A 16 6.82 28.18 2.21
CA ILE A 16 7.11 26.78 1.92
C ILE A 16 5.77 26.09 1.67
N ILE A 17 5.59 25.49 0.49
CA ILE A 17 4.41 24.73 0.12
C ILE A 17 4.84 23.29 -0.07
N LEU A 18 4.18 22.38 0.62
CA LEU A 18 4.46 20.94 0.61
C LEU A 18 3.17 20.19 0.23
N ASP A 19 3.26 19.42 -0.83
CA ASP A 19 2.17 18.57 -1.32
C ASP A 19 2.47 17.12 -0.94
N GLU A 20 1.60 16.51 -0.13
CA GLU A 20 1.72 15.16 0.44
C GLU A 20 3.12 14.85 1.02
N PRO A 21 3.69 15.69 1.88
CA PRO A 21 5.05 15.50 2.38
C PRO A 21 5.20 14.27 3.27
N LEU A 22 4.11 13.73 3.81
CA LEU A 22 4.11 12.53 4.64
C LEU A 22 3.94 11.24 3.83
N ALA A 23 3.71 11.34 2.52
CA ALA A 23 3.59 10.16 1.67
C ALA A 23 4.83 9.26 1.83
N ASN A 24 4.61 7.96 2.05
CA ASN A 24 5.66 6.94 2.21
C ASN A 24 6.57 7.10 3.46
N LEU A 25 6.23 7.98 4.40
CA LEU A 25 6.93 8.07 5.68
C LEU A 25 6.26 7.15 6.73
N ASP A 26 7.12 6.47 7.50
CA ASP A 26 6.69 5.83 8.74
C ASP A 26 6.30 6.88 9.79
N LYS A 27 5.67 6.44 10.88
CA LYS A 27 5.14 7.31 11.92
C LYS A 27 6.20 8.26 12.50
N ASP A 28 7.38 7.72 12.84
CA ASP A 28 8.46 8.49 13.45
C ASP A 28 9.06 9.51 12.49
N SER A 29 9.27 9.12 11.24
CA SER A 29 9.78 10.01 10.19
C SER A 29 8.78 11.13 9.88
N ALA A 30 7.47 10.83 9.88
CA ALA A 30 6.40 11.81 9.67
C ALA A 30 6.34 12.80 10.85
N ALA A 31 6.33 12.32 12.09
CA ALA A 31 6.34 13.17 13.29
C ALA A 31 7.56 14.11 13.32
N ASN A 32 8.76 13.59 13.04
CA ASN A 32 9.99 14.38 12.96
C ASN A 32 9.92 15.45 11.86
N LEU A 33 9.32 15.17 10.71
CA LEU A 33 9.14 16.17 9.65
C LEU A 33 8.17 17.24 10.11
N MET A 34 7.01 16.88 10.66
CA MET A 34 6.02 17.86 11.15
C MET A 34 6.56 18.75 12.26
N GLN A 35 7.35 18.19 13.18
CA GLN A 35 8.01 18.97 14.23
C GLN A 35 9.03 19.96 13.64
N THR A 36 9.77 19.57 12.61
CA THR A 36 10.69 20.47 11.87
C THR A 36 9.91 21.60 11.21
N LEU A 37 8.80 21.30 10.52
CA LEU A 37 7.95 22.31 9.88
C LEU A 37 7.32 23.27 10.90
N ARG A 38 6.90 22.76 12.07
CA ARG A 38 6.40 23.59 13.17
C ARG A 38 7.49 24.54 13.70
N SER A 39 8.72 24.07 13.83
CA SER A 39 9.86 24.90 14.24
C SER A 39 10.15 26.02 13.23
N LEU A 40 10.04 25.74 11.93
CA LEU A 40 10.18 26.73 10.86
C LEU A 40 9.07 27.79 10.93
N ALA A 41 7.82 27.39 11.15
CA ALA A 41 6.71 28.32 11.34
C ALA A 41 6.97 29.24 12.54
N GLY A 42 7.48 28.73 13.67
CA GLY A 42 7.90 29.50 14.83
C GLY A 42 9.07 30.47 14.54
N ALA A 43 9.90 30.18 13.54
CA ALA A 43 10.98 31.05 13.06
C ALA A 43 10.52 32.10 12.03
N GLY A 44 9.22 32.23 11.79
CA GLY A 44 8.60 33.22 10.91
C GLY A 44 8.49 32.83 9.45
N TYR A 45 8.55 31.53 9.16
CA TYR A 45 8.20 30.98 7.83
C TYR A 45 6.69 30.75 7.73
N CYS A 46 6.12 31.00 6.55
CA CYS A 46 4.78 30.56 6.22
C CYS A 46 4.86 29.14 5.64
N VAL A 47 4.25 28.17 6.32
CA VAL A 47 4.28 26.76 5.90
C VAL A 47 2.87 26.32 5.53
N LEU A 48 2.66 25.94 4.27
CA LEU A 48 1.43 25.35 3.76
C LEU A 48 1.67 23.86 3.51
N VAL A 49 0.85 23.01 4.10
CA VAL A 49 0.92 21.54 3.92
C VAL A 49 -0.40 21.08 3.36
N ILE A 50 -0.35 20.34 2.25
CA ILE A 50 -1.49 19.63 1.67
C ILE A 50 -1.32 18.16 2.06
N GLU A 51 -2.27 17.60 2.81
CA GLU A 51 -2.15 16.25 3.36
C GLU A 51 -3.50 15.59 3.63
N HIS A 52 -3.51 14.26 3.56
CA HIS A 52 -4.68 13.42 3.85
C HIS A 52 -4.55 12.66 5.19
N ARG A 53 -3.35 12.58 5.76
CA ARG A 53 -3.08 11.94 7.07
C ARG A 53 -3.32 12.94 8.20
N LEU A 54 -4.60 13.26 8.44
CA LEU A 54 -5.02 14.33 9.34
C LEU A 54 -4.55 14.12 10.78
N ASP A 55 -4.58 12.89 11.27
CA ASP A 55 -4.11 12.47 12.59
C ASP A 55 -2.64 12.86 12.85
N MET A 56 -1.81 12.84 11.78
CA MET A 56 -0.39 13.19 11.85
C MET A 56 -0.13 14.69 11.71
N VAL A 57 -1.06 15.47 11.14
CA VAL A 57 -0.85 16.87 10.78
C VAL A 57 -1.53 17.81 11.78
N LEU A 58 -2.75 17.51 12.21
CA LEU A 58 -3.57 18.41 13.03
C LEU A 58 -2.91 18.88 14.33
N PRO A 59 -2.07 18.08 15.03
CA PRO A 59 -1.36 18.54 16.24
C PRO A 59 -0.33 19.65 15.99
N TYR A 60 0.08 19.87 14.73
CA TYR A 60 1.20 20.76 14.39
C TYR A 60 0.79 22.02 13.64
N VAL A 61 -0.48 22.16 13.22
CA VAL A 61 -0.96 23.28 12.38
C VAL A 61 -1.80 24.27 13.16
N ASP A 62 -1.75 25.54 12.75
CA ASP A 62 -2.54 26.61 13.36
C ASP A 62 -3.96 26.67 12.77
N SER A 63 -4.11 26.58 11.44
CA SER A 63 -5.38 26.61 10.73
C SER A 63 -5.51 25.43 9.78
N VAL A 64 -6.74 25.00 9.52
CA VAL A 64 -7.08 23.91 8.59
C VAL A 64 -8.10 24.41 7.59
N TYR A 65 -7.88 24.12 6.33
CA TYR A 65 -8.78 24.44 5.23
C TYR A 65 -9.16 23.18 4.49
N HIS A 66 -10.46 22.92 4.34
CA HIS A 66 -10.96 21.87 3.48
C HIS A 66 -11.14 22.40 2.05
N VAL A 67 -10.58 21.68 1.08
CA VAL A 67 -10.73 21.98 -0.34
C VAL A 67 -11.58 20.88 -0.98
N GLY A 68 -12.79 21.22 -1.39
CA GLY A 68 -13.71 20.27 -2.00
C GLY A 68 -14.73 20.94 -2.91
N SER A 69 -15.16 20.26 -3.96
CA SER A 69 -16.18 20.76 -4.91
C SER A 69 -15.91 22.16 -5.45
N GLY A 70 -14.62 22.52 -5.61
CA GLY A 70 -14.20 23.84 -6.10
C GLY A 70 -14.32 24.98 -5.07
N LYS A 71 -14.49 24.66 -3.79
CA LYS A 71 -14.57 25.61 -2.67
C LYS A 71 -13.45 25.35 -1.68
N VAL A 72 -13.12 26.39 -0.92
CA VAL A 72 -12.18 26.36 0.21
C VAL A 72 -12.95 26.82 1.44
N GLU A 73 -12.98 25.99 2.48
CA GLU A 73 -13.72 26.26 3.71
C GLU A 73 -12.75 26.12 4.91
N GLU A 74 -12.72 27.09 5.80
CA GLU A 74 -11.94 27.02 7.03
C GLU A 74 -12.64 26.11 8.04
N ILE A 75 -11.88 25.24 8.66
CA ILE A 75 -12.35 24.28 9.68
C ILE A 75 -12.10 24.87 11.06
N GLU A 76 -13.16 25.31 11.73
CA GLU A 76 -13.07 25.88 13.07
C GLU A 76 -12.77 24.81 14.14
N ASN A 77 -13.43 23.64 14.06
CA ASN A 77 -13.27 22.54 15.00
C ASN A 77 -12.48 21.38 14.38
N LYS A 78 -11.17 21.34 14.64
CA LYS A 78 -10.25 20.34 14.10
C LYS A 78 -10.54 18.93 14.62
N GLU A 79 -10.97 18.78 15.86
CA GLU A 79 -11.27 17.48 16.50
C GLU A 79 -12.53 16.87 15.89
N GLU A 80 -13.59 17.66 15.74
CA GLU A 80 -14.83 17.23 15.10
C GLU A 80 -14.58 16.87 13.62
N TYR A 81 -13.77 17.66 12.93
CA TYR A 81 -13.38 17.36 11.56
C TYR A 81 -12.61 16.06 11.45
N LEU A 82 -11.64 15.80 12.35
CA LEU A 82 -10.92 14.53 12.40
C LEU A 82 -11.89 13.36 12.62
N VAL A 83 -12.82 13.47 13.55
CA VAL A 83 -13.82 12.44 13.81
C VAL A 83 -14.70 12.20 12.58
N SER A 84 -15.11 13.27 11.87
CA SER A 84 -15.92 13.13 10.65
C SER A 84 -15.17 12.39 9.52
N GLN A 85 -13.85 12.51 9.51
CA GLN A 85 -12.97 11.83 8.53
C GLN A 85 -12.47 10.45 9.03
N THR A 86 -12.89 10.03 10.23
CA THR A 86 -12.57 8.70 10.79
C THR A 86 -13.76 7.75 10.77
N THR A 87 -14.63 7.86 9.77
CA THR A 87 -15.74 6.91 9.57
C THR A 87 -15.20 5.49 9.61
N LYS A 88 -15.82 4.63 10.40
CA LYS A 88 -15.40 3.23 10.54
C LYS A 88 -15.45 2.57 9.17
N ILE A 89 -14.30 2.14 8.69
CA ILE A 89 -14.26 1.13 7.63
C ILE A 89 -14.98 -0.09 8.22
N GLU A 90 -16.00 -0.60 7.55
CA GLU A 90 -16.76 -1.75 8.02
C GLU A 90 -15.80 -2.88 8.38
N ASP A 91 -16.04 -3.53 9.54
CA ASP A 91 -15.27 -4.72 9.92
C ASP A 91 -15.67 -5.86 8.99
N PHE A 92 -14.87 -6.08 7.98
CA PHE A 92 -15.05 -7.22 7.08
C PHE A 92 -14.75 -8.52 7.81
N CYS A 93 -15.71 -9.44 7.78
CA CYS A 93 -15.53 -10.77 8.36
C CYS A 93 -14.34 -11.48 7.69
N PRO A 94 -13.46 -12.14 8.46
CA PRO A 94 -12.40 -12.94 7.87
C PRO A 94 -13.03 -14.04 7.02
N VAL A 95 -12.65 -14.09 5.74
CA VAL A 95 -12.96 -15.24 4.90
C VAL A 95 -12.16 -16.42 5.46
N PHE A 96 -12.76 -17.60 5.48
CA PHE A 96 -12.20 -18.83 6.06
C PHE A 96 -10.77 -19.07 5.56
N MET A 97 -9.80 -18.89 6.44
CA MET A 97 -8.41 -19.25 6.20
C MET A 97 -8.30 -20.78 6.25
N GLY A 98 -7.97 -21.40 5.12
CA GLY A 98 -7.64 -22.82 5.11
C GLY A 98 -6.41 -23.09 6.00
N ASN A 99 -6.38 -24.21 6.69
CA ASN A 99 -5.24 -24.62 7.54
C ASN A 99 -3.94 -24.92 6.77
N LYS A 100 -3.95 -24.79 5.44
CA LYS A 100 -2.77 -25.04 4.59
C LYS A 100 -2.05 -23.72 4.28
N PRO A 101 -0.74 -23.65 4.47
CA PRO A 101 0.04 -22.47 4.04
C PRO A 101 0.04 -22.38 2.51
N LEU A 102 -0.06 -21.16 1.98
CA LEU A 102 0.20 -20.91 0.57
C LEU A 102 1.70 -20.71 0.31
N PHE A 103 2.35 -20.01 1.23
CA PHE A 103 3.80 -19.86 1.26
C PHE A 103 4.33 -20.30 2.62
N ASP A 104 5.43 -21.03 2.58
CA ASP A 104 6.21 -21.41 3.76
C ASP A 104 7.64 -20.90 3.58
N LEU A 105 7.98 -19.88 4.37
CA LEU A 105 9.28 -19.24 4.38
C LEU A 105 10.09 -19.88 5.51
N ASN A 106 11.26 -20.39 5.18
CA ASN A 106 12.10 -21.12 6.12
C ASN A 106 13.55 -20.59 6.07
N HIS A 107 13.95 -19.88 7.13
CA HIS A 107 15.26 -19.25 7.28
C HIS A 107 15.69 -18.42 6.08
N VAL A 108 14.73 -17.60 5.54
CA VAL A 108 14.96 -16.79 4.33
C VAL A 108 15.84 -15.60 4.68
N ALA A 109 17.02 -15.55 4.06
CA ALA A 109 17.92 -14.41 4.12
C ALA A 109 18.12 -13.78 2.74
N PHE A 110 18.40 -12.49 2.72
CA PHE A 110 18.70 -11.76 1.48
C PHE A 110 19.69 -10.63 1.73
N SER A 111 20.75 -10.62 0.95
CA SER A 111 21.79 -9.59 0.99
C SER A 111 22.02 -8.98 -0.39
N VAL A 112 22.37 -7.70 -0.42
CA VAL A 112 22.82 -7.00 -1.61
C VAL A 112 24.24 -6.52 -1.35
N LYS A 113 25.19 -7.07 -2.08
CA LYS A 113 26.63 -6.90 -1.81
C LYS A 113 26.93 -7.32 -0.35
N GLU A 114 27.50 -6.42 0.46
CA GLU A 114 27.82 -6.66 1.87
C GLU A 114 26.68 -6.28 2.84
N ARG A 115 25.58 -5.70 2.34
CA ARG A 115 24.46 -5.29 3.18
C ARG A 115 23.44 -6.40 3.29
N GLU A 116 23.27 -6.92 4.47
CA GLU A 116 22.21 -7.87 4.82
C GLU A 116 20.89 -7.10 5.06
N ILE A 117 19.84 -7.41 4.26
CA ILE A 117 18.53 -6.77 4.33
C ILE A 117 17.56 -7.64 5.13
N LEU A 118 17.54 -8.93 4.81
CA LEU A 118 16.78 -9.94 5.56
C LEU A 118 17.78 -10.96 6.09
N LYS A 119 17.65 -11.29 7.38
CA LYS A 119 18.61 -12.18 8.08
C LYS A 119 18.06 -13.58 8.24
N ASP A 120 16.85 -13.68 8.80
CA ASP A 120 16.18 -14.94 9.09
C ASP A 120 14.65 -14.73 9.12
N ILE A 121 14.01 -14.84 7.97
CA ILE A 121 12.56 -14.77 7.89
C ILE A 121 12.00 -16.19 7.87
N SER A 122 11.29 -16.54 8.93
CA SER A 122 10.58 -17.81 9.04
C SER A 122 9.13 -17.55 9.40
N CYS A 123 8.21 -17.80 8.45
CA CYS A 123 6.77 -17.62 8.66
C CYS A 123 5.95 -18.38 7.60
N GLN A 124 4.67 -18.60 7.91
CA GLN A 124 3.72 -19.22 7.00
C GLN A 124 2.60 -18.25 6.66
N ILE A 125 2.34 -18.08 5.37
CA ILE A 125 1.27 -17.24 4.83
C ILE A 125 0.11 -18.16 4.44
N PRO A 126 -1.07 -18.00 5.07
CA PRO A 126 -2.21 -18.88 4.83
C PRO A 126 -2.79 -18.65 3.43
N LYS A 127 -3.32 -19.72 2.83
CA LYS A 127 -4.05 -19.67 1.55
C LYS A 127 -5.43 -19.03 1.78
N GLY A 128 -5.83 -18.12 0.91
CA GLY A 128 -7.13 -17.44 0.96
C GLY A 128 -7.25 -16.46 2.12
N GLY A 129 -6.14 -16.03 2.74
CA GLY A 129 -6.13 -15.05 3.81
C GLY A 129 -5.54 -13.71 3.38
N ARG A 130 -5.81 -12.68 4.18
CA ARG A 130 -5.24 -11.34 4.03
C ARG A 130 -4.11 -11.16 5.04
N THR A 131 -2.88 -11.08 4.54
CA THR A 131 -1.67 -10.97 5.38
C THR A 131 -1.09 -9.57 5.27
N VAL A 132 -0.74 -8.96 6.39
CA VAL A 132 -0.11 -7.64 6.45
C VAL A 132 1.32 -7.76 6.97
N PHE A 133 2.28 -7.15 6.28
CA PHE A 133 3.64 -6.97 6.77
C PHE A 133 3.79 -5.57 7.36
N LEU A 134 4.10 -5.52 8.66
CA LEU A 134 4.36 -4.32 9.45
C LEU A 134 5.86 -4.13 9.66
N GLY A 135 6.29 -2.91 9.93
CA GLY A 135 7.67 -2.58 10.27
C GLY A 135 8.09 -1.23 9.71
N GLU A 136 9.19 -0.69 10.20
CA GLU A 136 9.73 0.60 9.79
C GLU A 136 10.22 0.62 8.34
N ASN A 137 10.48 1.82 7.82
CA ASN A 137 11.07 1.97 6.50
C ASN A 137 12.48 1.37 6.46
N GLY A 138 12.75 0.59 5.41
CA GLY A 138 14.05 -0.06 5.25
C GLY A 138 14.23 -1.39 5.99
N CYS A 139 13.25 -1.87 6.78
CA CYS A 139 13.35 -3.18 7.47
C CYS A 139 13.24 -4.39 6.53
N GLY A 140 12.95 -4.19 5.22
CA GLY A 140 12.97 -5.25 4.22
C GLY A 140 11.61 -5.74 3.71
N LYS A 141 10.47 -5.11 4.06
CA LYS A 141 9.11 -5.53 3.63
C LYS A 141 8.96 -5.69 2.12
N THR A 142 9.30 -4.64 1.35
CA THR A 142 9.26 -4.68 -0.12
C THR A 142 10.23 -5.72 -0.69
N THR A 143 11.39 -5.91 -0.06
CA THR A 143 12.35 -6.97 -0.45
C THR A 143 11.74 -8.35 -0.24
N LEU A 144 11.09 -8.58 0.91
CA LEU A 144 10.41 -9.84 1.21
C LEU A 144 9.28 -10.10 0.20
N MET A 145 8.48 -9.09 -0.12
CA MET A 145 7.43 -9.19 -1.14
C MET A 145 8.01 -9.57 -2.51
N ARG A 146 9.13 -8.97 -2.92
CA ARG A 146 9.82 -9.30 -4.18
C ARG A 146 10.40 -10.72 -4.20
N LEU A 147 10.83 -11.23 -3.06
CA LEU A 147 11.25 -12.64 -2.90
C LEU A 147 10.05 -13.59 -3.04
N ILE A 148 8.91 -13.28 -2.42
CA ILE A 148 7.65 -14.04 -2.55
C ILE A 148 7.18 -14.00 -4.01
N ALA A 149 7.25 -12.84 -4.68
CA ALA A 149 6.94 -12.67 -6.10
C ALA A 149 7.94 -13.38 -7.03
N ARG A 150 9.06 -13.88 -6.50
CA ARG A 150 10.17 -14.48 -7.27
C ARG A 150 10.86 -13.52 -8.23
N LEU A 151 10.74 -12.25 -7.98
CA LEU A 151 11.54 -11.22 -8.67
C LEU A 151 12.99 -11.23 -8.19
N TYR A 152 13.20 -11.65 -6.94
CA TYR A 152 14.51 -11.90 -6.33
C TYR A 152 14.63 -13.37 -5.90
N LYS A 153 15.87 -13.82 -5.72
CA LYS A 153 16.18 -15.12 -5.13
C LYS A 153 16.77 -14.91 -3.73
N PRO A 154 16.35 -15.68 -2.72
CA PRO A 154 16.97 -15.58 -1.42
C PRO A 154 18.45 -15.95 -1.49
N THR A 155 19.29 -15.30 -0.68
CA THR A 155 20.71 -15.61 -0.52
C THR A 155 20.88 -16.91 0.25
N ASN A 156 20.02 -17.14 1.24
CA ASN A 156 19.95 -18.36 2.03
C ASN A 156 18.49 -18.71 2.36
N GLY A 157 18.25 -19.93 2.83
CA GLY A 157 16.91 -20.40 3.14
C GLY A 157 16.08 -20.77 1.90
N ARG A 158 14.78 -20.95 2.10
CA ARG A 158 13.86 -21.33 1.01
C ARG A 158 12.48 -20.75 1.21
N ILE A 159 11.79 -20.51 0.08
CA ILE A 159 10.36 -20.19 0.03
C ILE A 159 9.67 -21.34 -0.71
N ALA A 160 8.96 -22.18 0.04
CA ALA A 160 8.07 -23.19 -0.54
C ALA A 160 6.71 -22.55 -0.86
N GLN A 161 6.03 -23.04 -1.90
CA GLN A 161 4.73 -22.54 -2.33
C GLN A 161 3.81 -23.70 -2.69
N TYR A 162 2.52 -23.52 -2.47
CA TYR A 162 1.50 -24.53 -2.61
C TYR A 162 0.32 -24.08 -3.50
N ILE A 163 0.63 -23.24 -4.51
CA ILE A 163 -0.38 -22.70 -5.43
C ILE A 163 -1.04 -23.83 -6.25
N ASP A 164 -0.30 -24.85 -6.65
CA ASP A 164 -0.76 -25.93 -7.54
C ASP A 164 -0.97 -27.28 -6.83
N GLU A 165 -1.38 -27.29 -5.54
CA GLU A 165 -1.58 -28.49 -4.70
C GLU A 165 -0.35 -29.43 -4.58
N LYS A 166 0.74 -29.15 -5.28
CA LYS A 166 1.97 -29.93 -5.21
C LYS A 166 2.89 -29.34 -4.13
N PHE A 167 2.96 -30.06 -3.03
CA PHE A 167 3.81 -29.68 -1.89
C PHE A 167 5.28 -29.59 -2.30
N GLY A 168 5.92 -28.47 -2.04
CA GLY A 168 7.38 -28.32 -2.10
C GLY A 168 8.03 -28.21 -3.48
N GLN A 169 7.27 -28.08 -4.55
CA GLN A 169 7.89 -27.89 -5.87
C GLN A 169 8.49 -26.49 -6.03
N LYS A 170 9.81 -26.44 -6.26
CA LYS A 170 10.51 -25.28 -6.81
C LYS A 170 10.08 -25.05 -8.25
N THR A 171 8.90 -24.49 -8.49
CA THR A 171 8.55 -24.04 -9.84
C THR A 171 9.38 -22.79 -10.13
N LYS A 172 10.18 -22.82 -11.19
CA LYS A 172 10.82 -21.61 -11.71
C LYS A 172 9.74 -20.60 -12.06
N ALA A 173 9.97 -19.33 -11.75
CA ALA A 173 9.09 -18.27 -12.23
C ALA A 173 9.00 -18.34 -13.77
N ASN A 174 7.82 -18.53 -14.28
CA ASN A 174 7.51 -18.62 -15.71
C ASN A 174 6.21 -17.84 -15.99
N LYS A 175 5.78 -17.78 -17.25
CA LYS A 175 4.53 -17.08 -17.62
C LYS A 175 3.31 -17.56 -16.81
N LYS A 176 3.22 -18.85 -16.45
CA LYS A 176 2.12 -19.38 -15.62
C LYS A 176 2.18 -18.86 -14.19
N TRP A 177 3.39 -18.74 -13.62
CA TRP A 177 3.59 -18.17 -12.30
C TRP A 177 3.12 -16.71 -12.23
N TYR A 178 3.60 -15.87 -13.16
CA TYR A 178 3.24 -14.44 -13.18
C TYR A 178 1.78 -14.15 -13.53
N LYS A 179 1.05 -15.11 -14.09
CA LYS A 179 -0.42 -15.02 -14.20
C LYS A 179 -1.14 -15.29 -12.88
N LYS A 180 -0.53 -16.11 -11.99
CA LYS A 180 -1.12 -16.47 -10.70
C LYS A 180 -0.76 -15.51 -9.57
N VAL A 181 0.32 -14.78 -9.70
CA VAL A 181 0.82 -13.84 -8.69
C VAL A 181 0.85 -12.45 -9.29
N GLY A 182 -0.12 -11.64 -8.93
CA GLY A 182 -0.19 -10.22 -9.29
C GLY A 182 0.61 -9.39 -8.29
N VAL A 183 1.39 -8.45 -8.80
CA VAL A 183 2.15 -7.49 -7.98
C VAL A 183 1.68 -6.09 -8.29
N ILE A 184 1.28 -5.35 -7.29
CA ILE A 184 0.95 -3.93 -7.35
C ILE A 184 2.10 -3.18 -6.69
N TYR A 185 2.83 -2.39 -7.48
CA TYR A 185 3.95 -1.59 -6.99
C TYR A 185 3.49 -0.30 -6.34
N GLN A 186 4.30 0.22 -5.44
CA GLN A 186 4.08 1.49 -4.76
C GLN A 186 3.88 2.66 -5.72
N ASN A 187 4.67 2.75 -6.79
CA ASN A 187 4.47 3.73 -7.86
C ASN A 187 3.72 3.09 -9.04
N PRO A 188 2.48 3.52 -9.35
CA PRO A 188 1.68 2.97 -10.44
C PRO A 188 2.31 3.19 -11.82
N ASP A 189 3.14 4.22 -12.02
CA ASP A 189 3.79 4.52 -13.29
C ASP A 189 4.74 3.39 -13.75
N TYR A 190 5.21 2.54 -12.85
CA TYR A 190 6.02 1.37 -13.21
C TYR A 190 5.21 0.24 -13.85
N GLN A 191 3.88 0.33 -13.83
CA GLN A 191 2.99 -0.71 -14.34
C GLN A 191 2.12 -0.24 -15.50
N LEU A 192 1.94 1.07 -15.67
CA LEU A 192 1.04 1.65 -16.67
C LEU A 192 1.84 2.06 -17.92
N PHE A 193 1.70 1.28 -18.98
CA PHE A 193 2.49 1.44 -20.22
C PHE A 193 1.66 1.42 -21.51
N MET A 194 0.35 1.14 -21.42
CA MET A 194 -0.54 1.12 -22.58
C MET A 194 -1.05 2.52 -22.93
N PRO A 195 -1.45 2.78 -24.19
CA PRO A 195 -1.90 4.10 -24.63
C PRO A 195 -3.29 4.50 -24.08
N THR A 196 -4.11 3.55 -23.62
CA THR A 196 -5.42 3.82 -23.03
C THR A 196 -5.69 2.92 -21.84
N VAL A 197 -6.56 3.35 -20.93
CA VAL A 197 -7.03 2.56 -19.79
C VAL A 197 -7.66 1.24 -20.27
N GLU A 198 -8.44 1.28 -21.36
CA GLU A 198 -8.99 0.08 -22.00
C GLU A 198 -7.93 -0.96 -22.31
N LYS A 199 -6.88 -0.54 -23.01
CA LYS A 199 -5.79 -1.44 -23.39
C LYS A 199 -4.97 -1.90 -22.20
N GLU A 200 -4.84 -1.09 -21.16
CA GLU A 200 -4.16 -1.43 -19.93
C GLU A 200 -4.88 -2.57 -19.18
N VAL A 201 -6.17 -2.40 -18.93
CA VAL A 201 -6.99 -3.41 -18.25
C VAL A 201 -7.19 -4.64 -19.14
N GLY A 202 -7.38 -4.43 -20.45
CA GLY A 202 -7.59 -5.49 -21.43
C GLY A 202 -6.35 -6.35 -21.70
N PHE A 203 -5.14 -5.86 -21.39
CA PHE A 203 -3.90 -6.57 -21.68
C PHE A 203 -3.80 -7.96 -21.06
N GLY A 204 -4.32 -8.11 -19.83
CA GLY A 204 -4.32 -9.37 -19.08
C GLY A 204 -5.67 -10.06 -19.00
N ALA A 205 -6.73 -9.41 -19.46
CA ALA A 205 -8.09 -9.94 -19.36
C ALA A 205 -8.32 -11.11 -20.33
N GLU A 206 -9.21 -12.02 -19.95
CA GLU A 206 -9.56 -13.18 -20.79
C GLU A 206 -10.46 -12.81 -21.97
N SER A 207 -11.23 -11.71 -21.86
CA SER A 207 -12.06 -11.15 -22.92
C SER A 207 -12.27 -9.64 -22.73
N PRO A 208 -12.68 -8.90 -23.79
CA PRO A 208 -13.03 -7.50 -23.68
C PRO A 208 -14.18 -7.24 -22.68
N GLU A 209 -15.18 -8.11 -22.65
CA GLU A 209 -16.34 -7.99 -21.75
C GLU A 209 -15.91 -8.16 -20.28
N TYR A 210 -14.94 -9.04 -20.03
CA TYR A 210 -14.38 -9.20 -18.69
C TYR A 210 -13.55 -7.97 -18.26
N ALA A 211 -12.79 -7.38 -19.19
CA ALA A 211 -12.08 -6.14 -18.94
C ALA A 211 -13.05 -4.98 -18.59
N GLU A 212 -14.18 -4.88 -19.29
CA GLU A 212 -15.23 -3.92 -18.99
C GLU A 212 -15.83 -4.12 -17.60
N LYS A 213 -16.17 -5.38 -17.26
CA LYS A 213 -16.69 -5.74 -15.93
C LYS A 213 -15.71 -5.31 -14.82
N ILE A 214 -14.41 -5.55 -15.00
CA ILE A 214 -13.38 -5.12 -14.04
C ILE A 214 -13.31 -3.58 -13.98
N ALA A 215 -13.40 -2.89 -15.11
CA ALA A 215 -13.38 -1.43 -15.13
C ALA A 215 -14.59 -0.82 -14.41
N GLU A 216 -15.77 -1.41 -14.52
CA GLU A 216 -16.97 -1.03 -13.79
C GLU A 216 -16.82 -1.28 -12.29
N PHE A 217 -16.32 -2.47 -11.92
CA PHE A 217 -16.07 -2.85 -10.53
C PHE A 217 -15.11 -1.87 -9.81
N PHE A 218 -14.06 -1.42 -10.50
CA PHE A 218 -13.11 -0.41 -9.99
C PHE A 218 -13.58 1.04 -10.18
N GLY A 219 -14.74 1.28 -10.79
CA GLY A 219 -15.27 2.60 -11.05
C GLY A 219 -14.42 3.45 -12.02
N ILE A 220 -13.70 2.81 -12.95
CA ILE A 220 -12.77 3.46 -13.88
C ILE A 220 -13.26 3.45 -15.34
N LYS A 221 -14.45 2.93 -15.62
CA LYS A 221 -14.99 2.85 -16.99
C LYS A 221 -15.08 4.20 -17.69
N HIS A 222 -15.39 5.27 -16.95
CA HIS A 222 -15.43 6.63 -17.48
C HIS A 222 -14.04 7.17 -17.94
N LEU A 223 -12.95 6.51 -17.57
CA LEU A 223 -11.57 6.83 -17.95
C LEU A 223 -11.09 6.02 -19.17
N TRP A 224 -11.94 5.16 -19.76
CA TRP A 224 -11.60 4.09 -20.70
C TRP A 224 -10.70 4.52 -21.85
N ASN A 225 -11.03 5.65 -22.47
CA ASN A 225 -10.30 6.20 -23.61
C ASN A 225 -9.15 7.14 -23.24
N ARG A 226 -8.90 7.36 -21.94
CA ARG A 226 -7.84 8.26 -21.49
C ARG A 226 -6.49 7.55 -21.46
N HIS A 227 -5.42 8.34 -21.70
CA HIS A 227 -4.06 7.86 -21.51
C HIS A 227 -3.78 7.75 -20.00
N PRO A 228 -3.23 6.62 -19.48
CA PRO A 228 -2.98 6.43 -18.05
C PRO A 228 -2.16 7.56 -17.41
N GLN A 229 -1.16 8.09 -18.12
CA GLN A 229 -0.33 9.18 -17.61
C GLN A 229 -1.07 10.52 -17.42
N SER A 230 -2.27 10.69 -18.01
CA SER A 230 -3.10 11.89 -17.83
C SER A 230 -4.01 11.82 -16.60
N LEU A 231 -3.95 10.74 -15.85
CA LEU A 231 -4.82 10.48 -14.70
C LEU A 231 -4.20 11.04 -13.41
N SER A 232 -5.06 11.34 -12.42
CA SER A 232 -4.58 11.62 -11.06
C SER A 232 -3.94 10.38 -10.44
N GLU A 233 -3.10 10.55 -9.41
CA GLU A 233 -2.42 9.43 -8.73
C GLU A 233 -3.42 8.36 -8.22
N GLY A 234 -4.53 8.79 -7.63
CA GLY A 234 -5.58 7.88 -7.19
C GLY A 234 -6.28 7.13 -8.33
N GLN A 235 -6.48 7.79 -9.48
CA GLN A 235 -7.02 7.12 -10.68
C GLN A 235 -6.00 6.14 -11.27
N LYS A 236 -4.72 6.51 -11.37
CA LYS A 236 -3.64 5.62 -11.80
C LYS A 236 -3.57 4.38 -10.90
N ARG A 237 -3.69 4.57 -9.59
CA ARG A 237 -3.68 3.47 -8.61
C ARG A 237 -4.81 2.49 -8.88
N ARG A 238 -6.05 2.97 -9.06
CA ARG A 238 -7.20 2.11 -9.39
C ARG A 238 -7.01 1.38 -10.71
N VAL A 239 -6.51 2.05 -11.74
CA VAL A 239 -6.23 1.43 -13.04
C VAL A 239 -5.14 0.35 -12.92
N SER A 240 -4.04 0.61 -12.18
CA SER A 240 -2.97 -0.37 -12.01
C SER A 240 -3.43 -1.63 -11.29
N ILE A 241 -4.27 -1.50 -10.25
CA ILE A 241 -4.83 -2.65 -9.55
C ILE A 241 -5.82 -3.40 -10.46
N ALA A 242 -6.71 -2.69 -11.16
CA ALA A 242 -7.67 -3.28 -12.08
C ALA A 242 -6.99 -4.08 -13.19
N ALA A 243 -5.90 -3.58 -13.78
CA ALA A 243 -5.12 -4.27 -14.81
C ALA A 243 -4.52 -5.58 -14.29
N VAL A 244 -4.02 -5.61 -13.05
CA VAL A 244 -3.51 -6.83 -12.43
C VAL A 244 -4.63 -7.80 -12.10
N VAL A 245 -5.75 -7.31 -11.55
CA VAL A 245 -6.93 -8.14 -11.19
C VAL A 245 -7.58 -8.76 -12.44
N ALA A 246 -7.53 -8.07 -13.57
CA ALA A 246 -8.03 -8.60 -14.86
C ALA A 246 -7.31 -9.90 -15.30
N CYS A 247 -6.10 -10.16 -14.79
CA CYS A 247 -5.38 -11.43 -15.00
C CYS A 247 -5.90 -12.58 -14.12
N LYS A 248 -6.87 -12.35 -13.22
CA LYS A 248 -7.41 -13.34 -12.25
C LYS A 248 -6.32 -14.00 -11.40
N PRO A 249 -5.48 -13.22 -10.69
CA PRO A 249 -4.41 -13.80 -9.89
C PRO A 249 -4.97 -14.54 -8.67
N GLU A 250 -4.33 -15.66 -8.30
CA GLU A 250 -4.61 -16.39 -7.05
C GLU A 250 -3.99 -15.68 -5.83
N VAL A 251 -2.98 -14.86 -6.07
CA VAL A 251 -2.25 -14.08 -5.05
C VAL A 251 -2.11 -12.63 -5.51
N LEU A 252 -2.46 -11.70 -4.64
CA LEU A 252 -2.22 -10.27 -4.82
C LEU A 252 -1.19 -9.79 -3.81
N LEU A 253 -0.11 -9.23 -4.31
CA LEU A 253 0.92 -8.57 -3.53
C LEU A 253 0.74 -7.06 -3.67
N LEU A 254 0.37 -6.38 -2.59
CA LEU A 254 -0.03 -4.97 -2.57
C LEU A 254 1.03 -4.15 -1.81
N ASP A 255 1.83 -3.37 -2.53
CA ASP A 255 2.82 -2.46 -1.93
C ASP A 255 2.24 -1.05 -1.90
N GLU A 256 1.82 -0.60 -0.71
CA GLU A 256 1.18 0.70 -0.46
C GLU A 256 -0.03 0.99 -1.36
N PRO A 257 -1.09 0.17 -1.32
CA PRO A 257 -2.21 0.28 -2.25
C PRO A 257 -3.04 1.55 -2.12
N THR A 258 -2.89 2.31 -1.04
CA THR A 258 -3.69 3.50 -0.71
C THR A 258 -2.95 4.82 -0.82
N VAL A 259 -1.68 4.82 -1.15
CA VAL A 259 -0.90 6.05 -1.36
C VAL A 259 -1.49 6.89 -2.49
N GLY A 260 -1.58 8.21 -2.29
CA GLY A 260 -2.18 9.15 -3.25
C GLY A 260 -3.71 9.09 -3.31
N GLN A 261 -4.37 8.52 -2.31
CA GLN A 261 -5.82 8.53 -2.16
C GLN A 261 -6.23 9.53 -1.06
N ASP A 262 -7.25 10.32 -1.36
CA ASP A 262 -8.00 11.03 -0.32
C ASP A 262 -8.79 10.04 0.55
N TYR A 263 -9.45 10.53 1.57
CA TYR A 263 -10.18 9.68 2.50
C TYR A 263 -11.29 8.85 1.83
N GLU A 264 -12.06 9.47 0.94
CA GLU A 264 -13.13 8.79 0.22
C GLU A 264 -12.57 7.72 -0.73
N GLY A 265 -11.50 8.06 -1.45
CA GLY A 265 -10.78 7.14 -2.33
C GLY A 265 -10.18 5.94 -1.59
N LEU A 266 -9.65 6.18 -0.37
CA LEU A 266 -9.14 5.12 0.50
C LEU A 266 -10.26 4.16 0.93
N CYS A 267 -11.38 4.68 1.46
CA CYS A 267 -12.53 3.86 1.85
C CYS A 267 -13.03 3.02 0.68
N LYS A 268 -13.22 3.64 -0.48
CA LYS A 268 -13.63 2.97 -1.72
C LYS A 268 -12.65 1.88 -2.15
N MET A 269 -11.34 2.13 -2.04
CA MET A 269 -10.32 1.13 -2.36
C MET A 269 -10.40 -0.06 -1.42
N MET A 270 -10.60 0.16 -0.11
CA MET A 270 -10.73 -0.93 0.86
C MET A 270 -11.98 -1.78 0.60
N GLU A 271 -13.12 -1.15 0.31
CA GLU A 271 -14.34 -1.85 -0.08
C GLU A 271 -14.13 -2.72 -1.32
N ILE A 272 -13.50 -2.16 -2.37
CA ILE A 272 -13.20 -2.89 -3.62
C ILE A 272 -12.29 -4.09 -3.35
N LEU A 273 -11.21 -3.92 -2.58
CA LEU A 273 -10.27 -5.01 -2.30
C LEU A 273 -10.89 -6.09 -1.43
N ASN A 274 -11.68 -5.74 -0.42
CA ASN A 274 -12.38 -6.70 0.40
C ASN A 274 -13.44 -7.46 -0.39
N LYS A 275 -14.26 -6.77 -1.18
CA LYS A 275 -15.25 -7.40 -2.06
C LYS A 275 -14.59 -8.33 -3.09
N LEU A 276 -13.47 -7.91 -3.68
CA LEU A 276 -12.69 -8.76 -4.56
C LEU A 276 -12.22 -10.04 -3.85
N HIS A 277 -11.74 -9.90 -2.61
CA HIS A 277 -11.31 -11.04 -1.80
C HIS A 277 -12.47 -11.99 -1.48
N GLU A 278 -13.63 -11.46 -1.10
CA GLU A 278 -14.84 -12.25 -0.85
C GLU A 278 -15.32 -13.02 -2.08
N GLU A 279 -15.31 -12.37 -3.26
CA GLU A 279 -15.76 -12.98 -4.51
C GLU A 279 -14.78 -14.02 -5.06
N THR A 280 -13.48 -13.85 -4.85
CA THR A 280 -12.45 -14.69 -5.49
C THR A 280 -11.74 -15.65 -4.56
N GLY A 281 -11.75 -15.39 -3.24
CA GLY A 281 -10.97 -16.15 -2.26
C GLY A 281 -9.44 -16.06 -2.48
N ASN A 282 -8.97 -15.05 -3.21
CA ASN A 282 -7.55 -14.88 -3.48
C ASN A 282 -6.76 -14.57 -2.19
N THR A 283 -5.48 -14.91 -2.17
CA THR A 283 -4.61 -14.56 -1.05
C THR A 283 -4.09 -13.14 -1.27
N MET A 284 -4.22 -12.28 -0.27
CA MET A 284 -3.66 -10.92 -0.31
C MET A 284 -2.50 -10.78 0.66
N ILE A 285 -1.42 -10.15 0.19
CA ILE A 285 -0.27 -9.77 1.02
C ILE A 285 -0.06 -8.28 0.86
N THR A 286 -0.23 -7.52 1.94
CA THR A 286 -0.23 -6.06 1.92
C THR A 286 0.91 -5.50 2.74
N ILE A 287 1.58 -4.49 2.20
CA ILE A 287 2.47 -3.58 2.93
C ILE A 287 1.80 -2.22 2.93
N THR A 288 1.65 -1.60 4.09
CA THR A 288 1.10 -0.24 4.19
C THR A 288 1.53 0.46 5.46
N HIS A 289 1.60 1.79 5.40
CA HIS A 289 1.79 2.70 6.53
C HIS A 289 0.48 3.37 6.98
N ASP A 290 -0.66 3.02 6.38
CA ASP A 290 -1.98 3.47 6.79
C ASP A 290 -2.64 2.41 7.69
N VAL A 291 -2.93 2.80 8.94
CA VAL A 291 -3.56 1.92 9.93
C VAL A 291 -4.91 1.37 9.45
N ARG A 292 -5.69 2.21 8.75
CA ARG A 292 -7.04 1.86 8.26
C ARG A 292 -6.93 0.77 7.19
N CYS A 293 -5.98 0.92 6.26
CA CYS A 293 -5.68 -0.08 5.24
C CYS A 293 -5.19 -1.38 5.89
N ALA A 294 -4.27 -1.28 6.85
CA ALA A 294 -3.74 -2.43 7.55
C ALA A 294 -4.82 -3.19 8.32
N GLU A 295 -5.71 -2.50 9.04
CA GLU A 295 -6.82 -3.14 9.76
C GLU A 295 -7.86 -3.77 8.81
N ALA A 296 -8.21 -3.08 7.72
CA ALA A 296 -9.20 -3.55 6.76
C ALA A 296 -8.75 -4.83 6.00
N LEU A 297 -7.45 -4.96 5.73
CA LEU A 297 -6.86 -6.05 4.96
C LEU A 297 -6.08 -7.06 5.82
N CYS A 298 -6.40 -7.20 7.12
CA CYS A 298 -5.67 -8.04 8.05
C CYS A 298 -6.49 -9.19 8.61
N ASP A 299 -6.13 -10.41 8.25
CA ASP A 299 -6.47 -11.63 8.98
C ASP A 299 -5.24 -12.14 9.76
N LYS A 300 -4.04 -11.90 9.21
CA LYS A 300 -2.73 -12.25 9.80
C LYS A 300 -1.76 -11.10 9.62
N ALA A 301 -1.00 -10.77 10.65
CA ALA A 301 0.05 -9.77 10.61
C ALA A 301 1.39 -10.35 11.03
N PHE A 302 2.46 -9.85 10.38
CA PHE A 302 3.85 -10.12 10.75
C PHE A 302 4.58 -8.80 10.92
N TYR A 303 5.15 -8.57 12.09
CA TYR A 303 6.01 -7.42 12.36
C TYR A 303 7.45 -7.80 12.06
N ILE A 304 8.04 -7.05 11.11
CA ILE A 304 9.42 -7.27 10.66
C ILE A 304 10.30 -6.16 11.24
N GLU A 305 11.30 -6.58 11.98
CA GLU A 305 12.28 -5.71 12.60
C GLU A 305 13.67 -6.27 12.41
N ASN A 306 14.65 -5.42 12.10
CA ASN A 306 16.06 -5.82 11.93
C ASN A 306 16.29 -7.04 11.00
N GLY A 307 15.42 -7.23 10.01
CA GLY A 307 15.51 -8.32 9.03
C GLY A 307 15.00 -9.68 9.51
N VAL A 308 14.25 -9.72 10.62
CA VAL A 308 13.61 -10.94 11.17
C VAL A 308 12.12 -10.70 11.43
N VAL A 309 11.33 -11.77 11.56
CA VAL A 309 9.95 -11.67 12.05
C VAL A 309 10.01 -11.61 13.59
N ALA A 310 9.81 -10.40 14.12
CA ALA A 310 9.86 -10.17 15.57
C ALA A 310 8.55 -10.60 16.27
N LYS A 311 7.39 -10.35 15.64
CA LYS A 311 6.08 -10.71 16.19
C LYS A 311 5.16 -11.20 15.07
N SER A 312 4.16 -12.01 15.43
CA SER A 312 3.05 -12.39 14.56
C SER A 312 1.75 -12.37 15.33
N GLY A 313 0.65 -11.93 14.67
CA GLY A 313 -0.67 -11.81 15.30
C GLY A 313 -1.75 -11.59 14.24
N GLY A 314 -2.85 -11.01 14.66
CA GLY A 314 -3.95 -10.54 13.82
C GLY A 314 -4.09 -9.02 13.86
N LYS A 315 -5.35 -8.52 13.82
CA LYS A 315 -5.64 -7.08 13.90
C LYS A 315 -5.14 -6.43 15.20
N GLU A 316 -5.05 -7.17 16.29
CA GLU A 316 -4.50 -6.69 17.56
C GLU A 316 -3.03 -6.25 17.42
N LEU A 317 -2.22 -7.01 16.68
CA LEU A 317 -0.82 -6.64 16.40
C LEU A 317 -0.74 -5.38 15.52
N VAL A 318 -1.65 -5.21 14.55
CA VAL A 318 -1.76 -3.97 13.76
C VAL A 318 -2.01 -2.79 14.67
N ARG A 319 -3.00 -2.89 15.55
CA ARG A 319 -3.34 -1.82 16.50
C ARG A 319 -2.21 -1.50 17.47
N GLU A 320 -1.51 -2.52 17.98
CA GLU A 320 -0.32 -2.34 18.83
C GLU A 320 0.76 -1.56 18.09
N TYR A 321 1.08 -1.95 16.87
CA TYR A 321 2.12 -1.31 16.05
C TYR A 321 1.83 0.17 15.75
N PHE A 322 0.57 0.51 15.45
CA PHE A 322 0.21 1.90 15.12
C PHE A 322 -0.10 2.78 16.36
N LYS A 323 -0.33 2.20 17.54
CA LYS A 323 -0.52 2.95 18.79
C LYS A 323 0.80 3.32 19.48
N GLY A 324 1.82 2.45 19.38
CA GLY A 324 3.17 2.71 19.93
C GLY A 324 3.91 3.69 19.08
#